data_9faf350c1aab297d66aec7b3a659949b
#
_entry.id   9faf350c1aab297d66aec7b3a659949b
#
_cell.length_a   1.000
_cell.length_b   1.000
_cell.length_c   1.000
_cell.angle_alpha   90.00
_cell.angle_beta   90.00
_cell.angle_gamma   90.00
#
_symmetry.space_group_name_H-M   'P 1'
#
loop_
_entity.id
_entity.type
_entity.pdbx_description
1 polymer ?
#
loop_
_entity_poly.entity_id
_entity_poly.type
_entity_poly.pdbx_seq_one_letter_code
_entity_poly.pdbx_strand_id
1 'polypeptide(L)'
;MVGLPDSAVKESHQRILSALQVTGYKMPTSNIVINMAPADIRKEGSSYDLPLAIGMLAAGETISCQKLSRYMMMGELSLDGTIQPIKGALPIAIKAREEGFDGLIVPSQNAREAAVVNNLSVYGVNNIPVSYTHLTLPTI
;
A
#
# COMPACT_ATOMS: atom_id res chain seq x y z
N MET A 1 -13.48 0.76 9.85
CA MET A 1 -12.68 -0.40 9.42
C MET A 1 -13.28 -1.69 9.94
N VAL A 2 -13.32 -2.71 9.11
CA VAL A 2 -13.87 -4.05 9.43
C VAL A 2 -12.80 -5.10 9.12
N GLY A 3 -12.78 -6.22 9.83
CA GLY A 3 -11.85 -7.32 9.57
C GLY A 3 -10.72 -7.45 10.58
N LEU A 4 -11.01 -7.28 11.86
CA LEU A 4 -10.08 -7.45 12.98
C LEU A 4 -8.79 -6.61 12.89
N PRO A 5 -8.86 -5.28 12.66
CA PRO A 5 -7.67 -4.45 12.72
C PRO A 5 -7.24 -4.22 14.17
N ASP A 6 -5.92 -4.19 14.43
CA ASP A 6 -5.40 -3.78 15.74
C ASP A 6 -5.39 -2.24 15.87
N SER A 7 -4.88 -1.72 16.98
CA SER A 7 -4.82 -0.27 17.22
C SER A 7 -3.92 0.43 16.21
N ALA A 8 -2.79 -0.16 15.83
CA ALA A 8 -1.88 0.42 14.84
C ALA A 8 -2.54 0.54 13.46
N VAL A 9 -3.33 -0.46 13.07
CA VAL A 9 -4.10 -0.42 11.81
C VAL A 9 -5.21 0.64 11.90
N LYS A 10 -5.90 0.74 13.03
CA LYS A 10 -6.93 1.77 13.24
C LYS A 10 -6.35 3.18 13.20
N GLU A 11 -5.14 3.38 13.69
CA GLU A 11 -4.43 4.65 13.65
C GLU A 11 -3.97 5.04 12.24
N SER A 12 -3.98 4.11 11.29
CA SER A 12 -3.63 4.39 9.89
C SER A 12 -4.40 5.58 9.32
N HIS A 13 -5.64 5.77 9.74
CA HIS A 13 -6.47 6.88 9.27
C HIS A 13 -5.78 8.23 9.50
N GLN A 14 -5.20 8.44 10.67
CA GLN A 14 -4.51 9.69 11.00
C GLN A 14 -3.24 9.88 10.16
N ARG A 15 -2.45 8.81 9.99
CA ARG A 15 -1.24 8.87 9.16
C ARG A 15 -1.57 9.14 7.71
N ILE A 16 -2.59 8.46 7.18
CA ILE A 16 -3.04 8.62 5.79
C ILE A 16 -3.55 10.04 5.56
N LEU A 17 -4.40 10.55 6.45
CA LEU A 17 -4.95 11.89 6.33
C LEU A 17 -3.83 12.94 6.28
N SER A 18 -2.88 12.87 7.19
CA SER A 18 -1.75 13.78 7.24
C SER A 18 -0.87 13.66 5.99
N ALA A 19 -0.53 12.44 5.59
CA ALA A 19 0.31 12.18 4.42
C ALA A 19 -0.33 12.70 3.13
N LEU A 20 -1.63 12.49 2.95
CA LEU A 20 -2.35 12.97 1.77
C LEU A 20 -2.44 14.50 1.72
N GLN A 21 -2.65 15.15 2.86
CA GLN A 21 -2.66 16.62 2.94
C GLN A 21 -1.31 17.21 2.53
N VAL A 22 -0.22 16.64 3.04
CA VAL A 22 1.15 17.12 2.74
C VAL A 22 1.50 16.91 1.27
N THR A 23 1.07 15.82 0.67
CA THR A 23 1.37 15.49 -0.73
C THR A 23 0.39 16.13 -1.73
N GLY A 24 -0.61 16.87 -1.25
CA GLY A 24 -1.53 17.62 -2.09
C GLY A 24 -2.73 16.84 -2.62
N TYR A 25 -2.93 15.60 -2.21
CA TYR A 25 -4.13 14.84 -2.55
C TYR A 25 -5.30 15.24 -1.65
N LYS A 26 -6.50 15.25 -2.23
CA LYS A 26 -7.72 15.49 -1.48
C LYS A 26 -8.27 14.16 -0.96
N MET A 27 -8.69 14.16 0.30
CA MET A 27 -9.46 13.04 0.83
C MET A 27 -10.82 12.97 0.15
N PRO A 28 -11.31 11.75 -0.17
CA PRO A 28 -12.67 11.60 -0.67
C PRO A 28 -13.69 12.17 0.33
N THR A 29 -14.69 12.87 -0.18
CA THR A 29 -15.73 13.49 0.65
C THR A 29 -16.87 12.53 1.00
N SER A 30 -16.95 11.39 0.31
CA SER A 30 -17.95 10.36 0.57
C SER A 30 -17.57 9.50 1.77
N ASN A 31 -18.56 8.83 2.35
CA ASN A 31 -18.28 7.84 3.39
C ASN A 31 -17.51 6.66 2.81
N ILE A 32 -16.44 6.26 3.51
CA ILE A 32 -15.58 5.16 3.10
C ILE A 32 -15.72 4.01 4.08
N VAL A 33 -15.98 2.82 3.54
CA VAL A 33 -15.97 1.58 4.31
C VAL A 33 -14.76 0.76 3.88
N ILE A 34 -13.93 0.37 4.84
CA ILE A 34 -12.74 -0.45 4.62
C ILE A 34 -13.02 -1.82 5.23
N ASN A 35 -13.00 -2.84 4.39
CA ASN A 35 -13.10 -4.23 4.81
C ASN A 35 -11.77 -4.94 4.59
N MET A 36 -11.15 -5.37 5.68
CA MET A 36 -9.87 -6.08 5.68
C MET A 36 -10.12 -7.59 5.78
N ALA A 37 -10.49 -8.19 4.66
CA ALA A 37 -10.78 -9.61 4.57
C ALA A 37 -9.48 -10.45 4.67
N PRO A 38 -9.55 -11.71 5.15
CA PRO A 38 -10.73 -12.33 5.77
C PRO A 38 -10.97 -11.85 7.20
N ALA A 39 -12.22 -11.91 7.66
CA ALA A 39 -12.63 -11.36 8.95
C ALA A 39 -12.12 -12.13 10.16
N ASP A 40 -11.72 -13.37 9.99
CA ASP A 40 -11.22 -14.25 11.05
C ASP A 40 -9.72 -14.13 11.31
N ILE A 41 -9.00 -13.37 10.48
CA ILE A 41 -7.56 -13.13 10.61
C ILE A 41 -7.33 -11.72 11.14
N ARG A 42 -6.62 -11.63 12.27
CA ARG A 42 -6.25 -10.34 12.87
C ARG A 42 -5.17 -9.67 12.01
N LYS A 43 -5.34 -8.38 11.73
CA LYS A 43 -4.37 -7.54 11.02
C LYS A 43 -3.64 -6.69 12.03
N GLU A 44 -2.32 -6.72 11.98
CA GLU A 44 -1.45 -6.06 12.95
C GLU A 44 -0.43 -5.16 12.26
N GLY A 45 0.01 -4.12 12.98
CA GLY A 45 1.08 -3.24 12.55
C GLY A 45 0.64 -2.16 11.58
N SER A 46 1.62 -1.41 11.12
CA SER A 46 1.43 -0.20 10.31
C SER A 46 1.70 -0.41 8.81
N SER A 47 2.05 -1.62 8.41
CA SER A 47 2.41 -1.94 7.02
C SER A 47 1.27 -1.80 6.02
N TYR A 48 0.03 -1.72 6.49
CA TYR A 48 -1.15 -1.56 5.66
C TYR A 48 -1.43 -0.12 5.24
N ASP A 49 -0.67 0.86 5.74
CA ASP A 49 -0.92 2.27 5.47
C ASP A 49 -0.92 2.59 3.98
N LEU A 50 0.08 2.13 3.25
CA LEU A 50 0.21 2.42 1.82
C LEU A 50 -0.95 1.84 1.00
N PRO A 51 -1.29 0.54 1.11
CA PRO A 51 -2.43 0.01 0.35
C PRO A 51 -3.76 0.64 0.75
N LEU A 52 -3.95 1.01 2.01
CA LEU A 52 -5.15 1.73 2.44
C LEU A 52 -5.23 3.11 1.80
N ALA A 53 -4.13 3.88 1.78
CA ALA A 53 -4.10 5.20 1.17
C ALA A 53 -4.39 5.15 -0.33
N ILE A 54 -3.73 4.26 -1.06
CA ILE A 54 -3.95 4.09 -2.50
C ILE A 54 -5.38 3.63 -2.79
N GLY A 55 -5.89 2.68 -2.00
CA GLY A 55 -7.26 2.18 -2.15
C GLY A 55 -8.31 3.27 -1.91
N MET A 56 -8.10 4.12 -0.91
CA MET A 56 -9.01 5.24 -0.63
C MET A 56 -9.00 6.27 -1.76
N LEU A 57 -7.84 6.61 -2.31
CA LEU A 57 -7.72 7.52 -3.45
C LEU A 57 -8.39 6.94 -4.70
N ALA A 58 -8.21 5.66 -4.96
CA ALA A 58 -8.82 4.98 -6.10
C ALA A 58 -10.34 4.89 -5.94
N ALA A 59 -10.83 4.56 -4.76
CA ALA A 59 -12.26 4.47 -4.47
C ALA A 59 -12.96 5.82 -4.59
N GLY A 60 -12.28 6.90 -4.21
CA GLY A 60 -12.78 8.27 -4.34
C GLY A 60 -12.59 8.86 -5.74
N GLU A 61 -12.10 8.09 -6.70
CA GLU A 61 -11.81 8.53 -8.06
C GLU A 61 -10.82 9.70 -8.15
N THR A 62 -10.07 9.96 -7.07
CA THR A 62 -9.02 10.98 -7.05
C THR A 62 -7.86 10.58 -7.96
N ILE A 63 -7.60 9.27 -8.05
CA ILE A 63 -6.62 8.67 -8.95
C ILE A 63 -7.29 7.54 -9.74
N SER A 64 -6.72 7.22 -10.90
CA SER A 64 -7.18 6.12 -11.74
C SER A 64 -6.10 5.04 -11.76
N CYS A 65 -6.40 3.88 -11.18
CA CYS A 65 -5.45 2.78 -11.03
C CYS A 65 -6.01 1.49 -11.64
N GLN A 66 -5.90 1.34 -12.96
CA GLN A 66 -6.38 0.14 -13.65
C GLN A 66 -5.61 -1.12 -13.28
N LYS A 67 -4.36 -0.96 -12.83
CA LYS A 67 -3.48 -2.08 -12.47
C LYS A 67 -3.51 -2.42 -10.98
N LEU A 68 -4.36 -1.78 -10.20
CA LEU A 68 -4.34 -1.88 -8.74
C LEU A 68 -4.40 -3.32 -8.25
N SER A 69 -5.27 -4.14 -8.83
CA SER A 69 -5.45 -5.54 -8.44
C SER A 69 -4.30 -6.46 -8.85
N ARG A 70 -3.39 -6.01 -9.70
CA ARG A 70 -2.26 -6.80 -10.20
C ARG A 70 -1.00 -6.64 -9.35
N TYR A 71 -0.99 -5.68 -8.44
CA TYR A 71 0.15 -5.37 -7.59
C TYR A 71 -0.21 -5.55 -6.13
N MET A 72 0.69 -6.19 -5.39
CA MET A 72 0.66 -6.18 -3.93
C MET A 72 1.45 -4.96 -3.43
N MET A 73 0.98 -4.34 -2.38
CA MET A 73 1.63 -3.16 -1.79
C MET A 73 1.71 -3.29 -0.30
N MET A 74 2.83 -2.87 0.28
CA MET A 74 2.99 -2.73 1.73
C MET A 74 3.88 -1.53 2.01
N GLY A 75 3.59 -0.81 3.08
CA GLY A 75 4.39 0.32 3.52
C GLY A 75 3.72 1.06 4.66
N GLU A 76 4.53 1.62 5.55
CA GLU A 76 4.07 2.51 6.61
C GLU A 76 4.21 3.96 6.15
N LEU A 77 3.21 4.78 6.42
CA LEU A 77 3.26 6.21 6.12
C LEU A 77 3.68 7.02 7.34
N SER A 78 4.64 7.93 7.13
CA SER A 78 4.91 9.00 8.07
C SER A 78 3.93 10.14 7.86
N LEU A 79 3.79 11.00 8.85
CA LEU A 79 2.89 12.15 8.79
C LEU A 79 3.26 13.14 7.67
N ASP A 80 4.51 13.16 7.24
CA ASP A 80 4.99 14.01 6.14
C ASP A 80 4.81 13.41 4.74
N GLY A 81 4.23 12.22 4.66
CA GLY A 81 3.96 11.54 3.38
C GLY A 81 5.06 10.60 2.91
N THR A 82 6.18 10.49 3.62
CA THR A 82 7.23 9.53 3.28
C THR A 82 6.82 8.11 3.65
N ILE A 83 7.34 7.14 2.92
CA ILE A 83 7.06 5.73 3.16
C ILE A 83 8.22 5.13 3.95
N GLN A 84 7.91 4.60 5.12
CA GLN A 84 8.87 4.02 6.04
C GLN A 84 9.06 2.52 5.77
N PRO A 85 10.25 1.97 6.09
CA PRO A 85 10.52 0.55 5.89
C PRO A 85 9.60 -0.33 6.73
N ILE A 86 9.36 -1.54 6.24
CA ILE A 86 8.55 -2.56 6.90
C ILE A 86 9.40 -3.76 7.28
N LYS A 87 8.86 -4.62 8.12
CA LYS A 87 9.44 -5.92 8.44
C LYS A 87 8.80 -7.00 7.58
N GLY A 88 9.59 -8.01 7.20
CA GLY A 88 9.08 -9.17 6.50
C GLY A 88 8.80 -8.95 5.01
N ALA A 89 9.55 -8.09 4.34
CA ALA A 89 9.39 -7.85 2.91
C ALA A 89 9.66 -9.11 2.07
N LEU A 90 10.63 -9.93 2.45
CA LEU A 90 10.93 -11.17 1.71
C LEU A 90 9.79 -12.18 1.76
N PRO A 91 9.22 -12.55 2.92
CA PRO A 91 8.04 -13.41 2.96
C PRO A 91 6.85 -12.84 2.18
N ILE A 92 6.64 -11.54 2.22
CA ILE A 92 5.58 -10.87 1.44
C ILE A 92 5.83 -11.04 -0.06
N ALA A 93 7.07 -10.86 -0.51
CA ALA A 93 7.44 -11.04 -1.92
C ALA A 93 7.22 -12.49 -2.40
N ILE A 94 7.60 -13.45 -1.58
CA ILE A 94 7.37 -14.88 -1.88
C ILE A 94 5.86 -15.13 -2.02
N LYS A 95 5.06 -14.62 -1.09
CA LYS A 95 3.60 -14.77 -1.13
C LYS A 95 2.99 -14.09 -2.34
N ALA A 96 3.45 -12.90 -2.69
CA ALA A 96 2.98 -12.17 -3.86
C ALA A 96 3.20 -12.99 -5.14
N ARG A 97 4.38 -13.61 -5.27
CA ARG A 97 4.67 -14.47 -6.41
C ARG A 97 3.76 -15.71 -6.44
N GLU A 98 3.57 -16.37 -5.30
CA GLU A 98 2.72 -17.56 -5.19
C GLU A 98 1.26 -17.25 -5.57
N GLU A 99 0.76 -16.08 -5.19
CA GLU A 99 -0.60 -15.65 -5.48
C GLU A 99 -0.78 -15.09 -6.91
N GLY A 100 0.29 -15.03 -7.69
CA GLY A 100 0.22 -14.63 -9.10
C GLY A 100 0.18 -13.13 -9.35
N PHE A 101 0.61 -12.31 -8.41
CA PHE A 101 0.73 -10.86 -8.63
C PHE A 101 1.82 -10.55 -9.65
N ASP A 102 1.60 -9.53 -10.46
CA ASP A 102 2.59 -9.09 -11.45
C ASP A 102 3.76 -8.36 -10.79
N GLY A 103 3.52 -7.67 -9.69
CA GLY A 103 4.54 -6.92 -9.00
C GLY A 103 4.23 -6.64 -7.54
N LEU A 104 5.24 -6.13 -6.87
CA LEU A 104 5.21 -5.75 -5.46
C LEU A 104 5.76 -4.34 -5.31
N ILE A 105 4.99 -3.49 -4.64
CA ILE A 105 5.40 -2.14 -4.29
C ILE A 105 5.71 -2.11 -2.79
N VAL A 106 6.94 -1.77 -2.46
CA VAL A 106 7.46 -1.74 -1.08
C VAL A 106 8.29 -0.48 -0.85
N PRO A 107 8.55 -0.11 0.40
CA PRO A 107 9.50 0.98 0.69
C PRO A 107 10.85 0.71 0.04
N SER A 108 11.53 1.76 -0.42
CA SER A 108 12.81 1.66 -1.11
C SER A 108 13.86 0.88 -0.31
N GLN A 109 13.85 1.03 1.02
CA GLN A 109 14.78 0.32 1.90
C GLN A 109 14.57 -1.20 1.90
N ASN A 110 13.38 -1.66 1.53
CA ASN A 110 13.04 -3.09 1.47
C ASN A 110 13.15 -3.68 0.07
N ALA A 111 13.35 -2.86 -0.96
CA ALA A 111 13.31 -3.33 -2.34
C ALA A 111 14.39 -4.37 -2.65
N ARG A 112 15.60 -4.17 -2.13
CA ARG A 112 16.71 -5.11 -2.35
C ARG A 112 16.41 -6.49 -1.74
N GLU A 113 15.86 -6.52 -0.53
CA GLU A 113 15.46 -7.76 0.15
C GLU A 113 14.39 -8.52 -0.66
N ALA A 114 13.38 -7.81 -1.15
CA ALA A 114 12.30 -8.40 -1.92
C ALA A 114 12.72 -8.81 -3.34
N ALA A 115 13.67 -8.11 -3.92
CA ALA A 115 14.11 -8.31 -5.30
C ALA A 115 14.82 -9.64 -5.56
N VAL A 116 15.19 -10.40 -4.51
CA VAL A 116 15.78 -11.74 -4.67
C VAL A 116 14.76 -12.77 -5.15
N VAL A 117 13.48 -12.47 -5.09
CA VAL A 117 12.40 -13.35 -5.54
C VAL A 117 12.29 -13.31 -7.06
N ASN A 118 12.43 -14.45 -7.72
CA ASN A 118 12.32 -14.57 -9.17
C ASN A 118 10.87 -14.44 -9.64
N ASN A 119 10.68 -13.98 -10.87
CA ASN A 119 9.38 -13.86 -11.53
C ASN A 119 8.40 -12.90 -10.81
N LEU A 120 8.95 -11.89 -10.15
CA LEU A 120 8.17 -10.83 -9.50
C LEU A 120 8.89 -9.50 -9.74
N SER A 121 8.18 -8.52 -10.29
CA SER A 121 8.70 -7.17 -10.42
C SER A 121 8.59 -6.46 -9.09
N VAL A 122 9.69 -5.95 -8.57
CA VAL A 122 9.73 -5.24 -7.28
C VAL A 122 10.05 -3.76 -7.52
N TYR A 123 9.20 -2.89 -6.98
CA TYR A 123 9.34 -1.44 -7.10
C TYR A 123 9.54 -0.85 -5.71
N GLY A 124 10.69 -0.19 -5.51
CA GLY A 124 10.96 0.56 -4.29
C GLY A 124 10.43 1.98 -4.40
N VAL A 125 9.65 2.40 -3.41
CA VAL A 125 9.00 3.71 -3.42
C VAL A 125 9.27 4.47 -2.13
N ASN A 126 9.32 5.81 -2.23
CA ASN A 126 9.58 6.70 -1.10
C ASN A 126 8.37 7.52 -0.69
N ASN A 127 7.36 7.64 -1.56
CA ASN A 127 6.17 8.44 -1.33
C ASN A 127 4.99 7.95 -2.16
N ILE A 128 3.81 8.49 -1.89
CA ILE A 128 2.58 8.10 -2.57
C ILE A 128 2.59 8.44 -4.07
N PRO A 129 3.04 9.62 -4.52
CA PRO A 129 3.08 9.93 -5.96
C PRO A 129 3.91 8.95 -6.78
N VAL A 130 5.05 8.49 -6.26
CA VAL A 130 5.88 7.49 -6.94
C VAL A 130 5.15 6.14 -7.04
N SER A 131 4.46 5.74 -5.97
CA SER A 131 3.64 4.52 -5.97
C SER A 131 2.55 4.59 -7.05
N TYR A 132 1.84 5.71 -7.12
CA TYR A 132 0.81 5.95 -8.12
C TYR A 132 1.39 5.89 -9.54
N THR A 133 2.57 6.45 -9.77
CA THR A 133 3.24 6.43 -11.07
C THR A 133 3.45 5.00 -11.56
N HIS A 134 3.92 4.09 -10.71
CA HIS A 134 4.10 2.68 -11.08
C HIS A 134 2.79 2.00 -11.44
N LEU A 135 1.68 2.37 -10.80
CA LEU A 135 0.37 1.79 -11.07
C LEU A 135 -0.26 2.28 -12.36
N THR A 136 0.16 3.44 -12.87
CA THR A 136 -0.47 4.07 -14.04
C THR A 136 0.35 3.97 -15.32
N LEU A 137 1.65 3.70 -15.24
CA LEU A 137 2.49 3.58 -16.43
C LEU A 137 2.10 2.33 -17.23
N PRO A 138 2.12 2.42 -18.59
CA PRO A 138 1.90 1.25 -19.43
C PRO A 138 2.93 0.18 -19.11
N THR A 139 2.49 -1.08 -19.13
CA THR A 139 3.39 -2.22 -19.06
C THR A 139 4.04 -2.38 -20.42
N ILE A 140 5.34 -2.23 -20.47
CA ILE A 140 6.11 -2.47 -21.69
C ILE A 140 6.52 -3.94 -21.74
#